data_79553090e2099edff28f201e055e480d
#
_entry.id   79553090e2099edff28f201e055e480d
#
_cell.length_a   1.000
_cell.length_b   1.000
_cell.length_c   1.000
_cell.angle_alpha   90.00
_cell.angle_beta   90.00
_cell.angle_gamma   90.00
#
_symmetry.space_group_name_H-M   'P 1'
#
loop_
_entity.id
_entity.type
_entity.pdbx_description
1 polymer ?
#
loop_
_entity_poly.entity_id
_entity_poly.type
_entity_poly.pdbx_seq_one_letter_code
_entity_poly.pdbx_strand_id
1 'polypeptide(L)'
;MKRKLRIKTRILTVITLLLLGVSLFPFYYMVVQSFTQWDMVDKVLIPQGFTLRSYEYLISKGGASNSMMWVRALVNSFIVSLPTALISVAVGLGIGYSVTKLRFGGKKFIMNTLLFQMFFPAIILLVPRYMIAKPMANKYVGMIIPLSISVWAIFMY
;
A
#
# COMPACT_ATOMS: atom_id res chain seq x y z
N MET A 1 -24.76 35.66 4.81
CA MET A 1 -23.61 34.75 5.10
C MET A 1 -23.95 33.28 4.88
N LYS A 2 -25.03 32.74 5.41
CA LYS A 2 -25.44 31.30 5.30
C LYS A 2 -25.63 30.79 3.84
N ARG A 3 -26.12 31.62 2.91
CA ARG A 3 -26.32 31.22 1.48
C ARG A 3 -25.02 31.01 0.73
N LYS A 4 -24.01 31.87 0.92
CA LYS A 4 -22.67 31.73 0.31
C LYS A 4 -21.95 30.47 0.81
N LEU A 5 -22.05 30.15 2.09
CA LEU A 5 -21.52 28.92 2.68
C LEU A 5 -22.14 27.66 2.04
N ARG A 6 -23.47 27.63 1.86
CA ARG A 6 -24.17 26.49 1.22
C ARG A 6 -23.75 26.29 -0.23
N ILE A 7 -23.57 27.37 -0.99
CA ILE A 7 -23.09 27.29 -2.40
C ILE A 7 -21.67 26.74 -2.42
N LYS A 8 -20.77 27.26 -1.59
CA LYS A 8 -19.37 26.76 -1.49
C LYS A 8 -19.33 25.27 -1.13
N THR A 9 -20.14 24.85 -0.16
CA THR A 9 -20.22 23.43 0.23
C THR A 9 -20.70 22.56 -0.93
N ARG A 10 -21.74 22.96 -1.67
CA ARG A 10 -22.24 22.22 -2.84
C ARG A 10 -21.19 22.09 -3.93
N ILE A 11 -20.47 23.17 -4.24
CA ILE A 11 -19.38 23.14 -5.24
C ILE A 11 -18.28 22.18 -4.79
N LEU A 12 -17.84 22.26 -3.54
CA LEU A 12 -16.84 21.34 -2.98
C LEU A 12 -17.32 19.89 -3.05
N THR A 13 -18.58 19.62 -2.70
CA THR A 13 -19.14 18.26 -2.78
C THR A 13 -19.13 17.74 -4.22
N VAL A 14 -19.53 18.56 -5.20
CA VAL A 14 -19.49 18.15 -6.62
C VAL A 14 -18.07 17.86 -7.07
N ILE A 15 -17.11 18.73 -6.73
CA ILE A 15 -15.69 18.52 -7.05
C ILE A 15 -15.17 17.22 -6.40
N THR A 16 -15.50 17.00 -5.13
CA THR A 16 -15.10 15.78 -4.42
C THR A 16 -15.67 14.52 -5.07
N LEU A 17 -16.95 14.56 -5.47
CA LEU A 17 -17.58 13.42 -6.15
C LEU A 17 -16.97 13.16 -7.54
N LEU A 18 -16.62 14.21 -8.27
CA LEU A 18 -15.91 14.06 -9.56
C LEU A 18 -14.53 13.45 -9.37
N LEU A 19 -13.76 13.94 -8.41
CA LEU A 19 -12.44 13.39 -8.08
C LEU A 19 -12.54 11.93 -7.62
N LEU A 20 -13.55 11.61 -6.81
CA LEU A 20 -13.82 10.24 -6.38
C LEU A 20 -14.14 9.33 -7.59
N GLY A 21 -15.01 9.80 -8.50
CA GLY A 21 -15.34 9.07 -9.73
C GLY A 21 -14.11 8.78 -10.59
N VAL A 22 -13.26 9.78 -10.82
CA VAL A 22 -12.00 9.62 -11.55
C VAL A 22 -11.06 8.65 -10.84
N SER A 23 -10.96 8.73 -9.51
CA SER A 23 -10.10 7.84 -8.72
C SER A 23 -10.61 6.39 -8.69
N LEU A 24 -11.93 6.17 -8.75
CA LEU A 24 -12.53 4.84 -8.75
C LEU A 24 -12.59 4.22 -10.16
N PHE A 25 -12.47 5.03 -11.22
CA PHE A 25 -12.56 4.56 -12.60
C PHE A 25 -11.54 3.44 -12.92
N PRO A 26 -10.24 3.52 -12.56
CA PRO A 26 -9.30 2.43 -12.81
C PRO A 26 -9.71 1.11 -12.14
N PHE A 27 -10.24 1.18 -10.92
CA PHE A 27 -10.71 -0.02 -10.21
C PHE A 27 -11.93 -0.62 -10.87
N TYR A 28 -12.89 0.22 -11.27
CA TYR A 28 -14.04 -0.21 -12.07
C TYR A 28 -13.57 -0.91 -13.35
N TYR A 29 -12.64 -0.29 -14.08
CA TYR A 29 -12.11 -0.83 -15.32
C TYR A 29 -11.44 -2.19 -15.12
N MET A 30 -10.59 -2.34 -14.08
CA MET A 30 -9.97 -3.61 -13.74
C MET A 30 -11.00 -4.72 -13.47
N VAL A 31 -12.05 -4.41 -12.71
CA VAL A 31 -13.13 -5.37 -12.43
C VAL A 31 -13.87 -5.76 -13.70
N VAL A 32 -14.21 -4.80 -14.54
CA VAL A 32 -14.88 -5.06 -15.82
C VAL A 32 -14.03 -5.96 -16.71
N GLN A 33 -12.73 -5.64 -16.85
CA GLN A 33 -11.82 -6.41 -17.70
C GLN A 33 -11.58 -7.83 -17.16
N SER A 34 -11.64 -8.05 -15.85
CA SER A 34 -11.48 -9.38 -15.26
C SER A 34 -12.60 -10.36 -15.66
N PHE A 35 -13.78 -9.84 -16.01
CA PHE A 35 -14.94 -10.61 -16.44
C PHE A 35 -15.17 -10.56 -17.97
N THR A 36 -14.31 -9.86 -18.71
CA THR A 36 -14.43 -9.68 -20.16
C THR A 36 -13.73 -10.83 -20.90
N GLN A 37 -14.23 -11.22 -22.08
CA GLN A 37 -13.57 -12.20 -22.95
C GLN A 37 -12.23 -11.65 -23.45
N TRP A 38 -11.24 -12.51 -23.60
CA TRP A 38 -9.86 -12.12 -23.92
C TRP A 38 -9.72 -11.35 -25.24
N ASP A 39 -10.52 -11.65 -26.23
CA ASP A 39 -10.57 -10.96 -27.53
C ASP A 39 -11.16 -9.54 -27.44
N MET A 40 -11.91 -9.26 -26.38
CA MET A 40 -12.56 -7.98 -26.10
C MET A 40 -11.87 -7.17 -25.00
N VAL A 41 -10.84 -7.72 -24.36
CA VAL A 41 -10.04 -6.99 -23.33
C VAL A 41 -9.47 -5.72 -23.96
N ASP A 42 -9.51 -4.61 -23.21
CA ASP A 42 -9.09 -3.27 -23.61
C ASP A 42 -9.87 -2.63 -24.76
N LYS A 43 -10.90 -3.29 -25.29
CA LYS A 43 -11.75 -2.74 -26.38
C LYS A 43 -13.09 -2.23 -25.87
N VAL A 44 -13.53 -2.66 -24.70
CA VAL A 44 -14.86 -2.35 -24.17
C VAL A 44 -14.79 -1.78 -22.76
N LEU A 45 -15.64 -0.79 -22.48
CA LEU A 45 -15.82 -0.20 -21.15
C LEU A 45 -16.91 -0.92 -20.34
N ILE A 46 -17.76 -1.68 -20.99
CA ILE A 46 -18.84 -2.47 -20.39
C ILE A 46 -18.68 -3.89 -20.92
N PRO A 47 -18.70 -4.93 -20.07
CA PRO A 47 -18.50 -6.30 -20.51
C PRO A 47 -19.58 -6.73 -21.49
N GLN A 48 -19.17 -7.12 -22.69
CA GLN A 48 -20.05 -7.72 -23.72
C GLN A 48 -19.95 -9.24 -23.60
N GLY A 49 -20.49 -9.80 -22.56
CA GLY A 49 -20.39 -11.22 -22.23
C GLY A 49 -19.58 -11.44 -20.96
N PHE A 50 -20.26 -11.96 -19.96
CA PHE A 50 -19.65 -12.29 -18.70
C PHE A 50 -18.91 -13.63 -18.81
N THR A 51 -17.62 -13.66 -18.47
CA THR A 51 -16.82 -14.89 -18.45
C THR A 51 -15.96 -14.95 -17.20
N LEU A 52 -15.81 -16.16 -16.65
CA LEU A 52 -14.87 -16.45 -15.55
C LEU A 52 -13.55 -17.03 -16.06
N ARG A 53 -13.34 -17.07 -17.37
CA ARG A 53 -12.21 -17.72 -18.01
C ARG A 53 -10.84 -17.22 -17.48
N SER A 54 -10.73 -15.93 -17.16
CA SER A 54 -9.52 -15.37 -16.56
C SER A 54 -9.22 -15.98 -15.19
N TYR A 55 -10.23 -16.22 -14.38
CA TYR A 55 -10.10 -16.85 -13.07
C TYR A 55 -9.86 -18.36 -13.18
N GLU A 56 -10.56 -19.02 -14.11
CA GLU A 56 -10.33 -20.44 -14.42
C GLU A 56 -8.89 -20.66 -14.90
N TYR A 57 -8.38 -19.79 -15.76
CA TYR A 57 -6.99 -19.84 -16.23
C TYR A 57 -5.97 -19.67 -15.08
N LEU A 58 -6.25 -18.79 -14.12
CA LEU A 58 -5.40 -18.61 -12.96
C LEU A 58 -5.40 -19.85 -12.05
N ILE A 59 -6.52 -20.55 -11.93
CA ILE A 59 -6.69 -21.69 -11.00
C ILE A 59 -6.34 -23.01 -11.69
N SER A 60 -6.64 -23.14 -12.99
CA SER A 60 -6.42 -24.37 -13.73
C SER A 60 -4.95 -24.60 -14.06
N LYS A 61 -4.55 -25.88 -14.08
CA LYS A 61 -3.17 -26.31 -14.42
C LYS A 61 -2.76 -26.01 -15.88
N GLY A 62 -3.68 -25.49 -16.71
CA GLY A 62 -3.48 -25.29 -18.15
C GLY A 62 -2.79 -23.99 -18.54
N GLY A 63 -2.69 -23.03 -17.66
CA GLY A 63 -1.98 -21.77 -17.91
C GLY A 63 -0.54 -21.85 -17.45
N ALA A 64 0.42 -21.91 -18.35
CA ALA A 64 1.88 -21.86 -18.19
C ALA A 64 2.42 -22.46 -16.88
N SER A 65 3.45 -23.21 -16.91
CA SER A 65 4.11 -24.12 -15.94
C SER A 65 4.11 -23.78 -14.42
N ASN A 66 3.37 -22.75 -13.97
CA ASN A 66 3.38 -22.28 -12.59
C ASN A 66 2.01 -21.73 -12.10
N SER A 67 0.92 -22.46 -12.33
CA SER A 67 -0.43 -22.05 -11.87
C SER A 67 -0.54 -21.78 -10.37
N MET A 68 0.34 -22.34 -9.54
CA MET A 68 0.41 -22.07 -8.09
C MET A 68 1.35 -20.90 -7.71
N MET A 69 2.04 -20.30 -8.68
CA MET A 69 3.05 -19.27 -8.38
C MET A 69 2.43 -17.99 -7.83
N TRP A 70 1.30 -17.56 -8.37
CA TRP A 70 0.60 -16.38 -7.92
C TRP A 70 -0.04 -16.57 -6.53
N VAL A 71 -0.59 -17.76 -6.24
CA VAL A 71 -1.12 -18.08 -4.91
C VAL A 71 0.00 -18.03 -3.87
N ARG A 72 1.14 -18.65 -4.18
CA ARG A 72 2.33 -18.58 -3.31
C ARG A 72 2.80 -17.15 -3.12
N ALA A 73 2.81 -16.34 -4.19
CA ALA A 73 3.18 -14.93 -4.10
C ALA A 73 2.25 -14.14 -3.19
N LEU A 74 0.93 -14.36 -3.28
CA LEU A 74 -0.04 -13.76 -2.37
C LEU A 74 0.16 -14.19 -0.91
N VAL A 75 0.33 -15.50 -0.68
CA VAL A 75 0.59 -16.02 0.67
C VAL A 75 1.88 -15.45 1.23
N ASN A 76 2.96 -15.42 0.45
CA ASN A 76 4.23 -14.82 0.85
C ASN A 76 4.09 -13.33 1.17
N SER A 77 3.32 -12.60 0.36
CA SER A 77 3.02 -11.19 0.62
C SER A 77 2.28 -11.01 1.95
N PHE A 78 1.32 -11.87 2.26
CA PHE A 78 0.63 -11.87 3.55
C PHE A 78 1.56 -12.19 4.73
N ILE A 79 2.41 -13.22 4.58
CA ILE A 79 3.40 -13.63 5.60
C ILE A 79 4.38 -12.50 5.90
N VAL A 80 4.72 -11.68 4.92
CA VAL A 80 5.62 -10.54 5.12
C VAL A 80 4.87 -9.31 5.61
N SER A 81 3.75 -8.96 4.98
CA SER A 81 3.06 -7.69 5.25
C SER A 81 2.42 -7.64 6.63
N LEU A 82 1.79 -8.73 7.07
CA LEU A 82 1.09 -8.75 8.35
C LEU A 82 2.02 -8.54 9.55
N PRO A 83 3.11 -9.32 9.73
CA PRO A 83 4.06 -9.06 10.81
C PRO A 83 4.74 -7.70 10.67
N THR A 84 5.08 -7.26 9.45
CA THR A 84 5.65 -5.94 9.19
C THR A 84 4.73 -4.83 9.70
N ALA A 85 3.44 -4.90 9.38
CA ALA A 85 2.45 -3.93 9.83
C ALA A 85 2.30 -3.93 11.34
N LEU A 86 2.18 -5.10 11.96
CA LEU A 86 2.04 -5.23 13.42
C LEU A 86 3.25 -4.65 14.17
N ILE A 87 4.46 -4.99 13.73
CA ILE A 87 5.69 -4.47 14.33
C ILE A 87 5.79 -2.96 14.10
N SER A 88 5.49 -2.48 12.88
CA SER A 88 5.53 -1.06 12.55
C SER A 88 4.57 -0.24 13.42
N VAL A 89 3.35 -0.72 13.63
CA VAL A 89 2.37 -0.08 14.52
C VAL A 89 2.85 -0.10 15.97
N ALA A 90 3.33 -1.24 16.48
CA ALA A 90 3.81 -1.35 17.85
C ALA A 90 5.01 -0.42 18.12
N VAL A 91 5.98 -0.38 17.21
CA VAL A 91 7.15 0.50 17.29
C VAL A 91 6.74 1.97 17.14
N GLY A 92 5.84 2.27 16.18
CA GLY A 92 5.33 3.62 15.95
C GLY A 92 4.61 4.17 17.18
N LEU A 93 3.70 3.40 17.78
CA LEU A 93 3.01 3.75 19.02
C LEU A 93 4.00 3.96 20.19
N GLY A 94 4.96 3.04 20.36
CA GLY A 94 5.96 3.14 21.43
C GLY A 94 6.82 4.39 21.32
N ILE A 95 7.36 4.67 20.14
CA ILE A 95 8.17 5.87 19.90
C ILE A 95 7.30 7.13 19.96
N GLY A 96 6.14 7.14 19.30
CA GLY A 96 5.22 8.27 19.31
C GLY A 96 4.78 8.64 20.73
N TYR A 97 4.40 7.65 21.54
CA TYR A 97 4.08 7.86 22.94
C TYR A 97 5.26 8.44 23.74
N SER A 98 6.44 7.83 23.58
CA SER A 98 7.65 8.26 24.29
C SER A 98 8.02 9.71 23.97
N VAL A 99 7.97 10.07 22.68
CA VAL A 99 8.30 11.42 22.21
C VAL A 99 7.22 12.43 22.58
N THR A 100 5.96 12.06 22.71
CA THR A 100 4.89 13.00 23.08
C THR A 100 4.73 13.17 24.58
N LYS A 101 4.70 12.08 25.32
CA LYS A 101 4.31 12.04 26.74
C LYS A 101 5.49 12.04 27.72
N LEU A 102 6.64 11.46 27.36
CA LEU A 102 7.76 11.37 28.28
C LEU A 102 8.65 12.63 28.19
N ARG A 103 9.25 12.98 29.33
CA ARG A 103 10.27 14.03 29.41
C ARG A 103 11.62 13.37 29.62
N PHE A 104 12.47 13.36 28.57
CA PHE A 104 13.81 12.80 28.62
C PHE A 104 14.81 13.66 27.83
N GLY A 105 16.09 13.57 28.23
CA GLY A 105 17.16 14.23 27.49
C GLY A 105 17.29 13.64 26.08
N GLY A 106 17.55 14.51 25.07
CA GLY A 106 17.70 14.07 23.69
C GLY A 106 16.41 13.96 22.87
N LYS A 107 15.23 14.17 23.46
CA LYS A 107 13.93 14.15 22.76
C LYS A 107 13.94 15.00 21.49
N LYS A 108 14.46 16.24 21.59
CA LYS A 108 14.52 17.18 20.45
C LYS A 108 15.44 16.67 19.35
N PHE A 109 16.55 16.02 19.71
CA PHE A 109 17.47 15.41 18.75
C PHE A 109 16.79 14.27 17.99
N ILE A 110 16.13 13.35 18.71
CA ILE A 110 15.38 12.24 18.10
C ILE A 110 14.31 12.78 17.14
N MET A 111 13.51 13.75 17.58
CA MET A 111 12.46 14.33 16.74
C MET A 111 13.05 14.98 15.46
N ASN A 112 14.12 15.75 15.61
CA ASN A 112 14.77 16.38 14.44
C ASN A 112 15.34 15.33 13.49
N THR A 113 15.93 14.24 14.00
CA THR A 113 16.46 13.13 13.18
C THR A 113 15.35 12.44 12.41
N LEU A 114 14.22 12.16 13.05
CA LEU A 114 13.04 11.57 12.40
C LEU A 114 12.49 12.50 11.30
N LEU A 115 12.35 13.79 11.60
CA LEU A 115 11.92 14.79 10.61
C LEU A 115 12.90 14.87 9.45
N PHE A 116 14.21 14.91 9.74
CA PHE A 116 15.25 14.94 8.71
C PHE A 116 15.18 13.73 7.79
N GLN A 117 14.91 12.54 8.33
CA GLN A 117 14.76 11.32 7.54
C GLN A 117 13.59 11.39 6.54
N MET A 118 12.54 12.18 6.82
CA MET A 118 11.41 12.33 5.89
C MET A 118 11.78 13.09 4.61
N PHE A 119 12.85 13.89 4.63
CA PHE A 119 13.34 14.57 3.44
C PHE A 119 14.13 13.64 2.49
N PHE A 120 14.56 12.48 2.97
CA PHE A 120 15.26 11.53 2.11
C PHE A 120 14.27 10.72 1.28
N PRO A 121 14.40 10.74 -0.07
CA PRO A 121 13.64 9.84 -0.91
C PRO A 121 13.89 8.38 -0.52
N ALA A 122 12.81 7.59 -0.42
CA ALA A 122 12.89 6.18 -0.03
C ALA A 122 13.84 5.35 -0.91
N ILE A 123 14.04 5.78 -2.16
CA ILE A 123 14.94 5.13 -3.13
C ILE A 123 16.40 5.17 -2.67
N ILE A 124 16.84 6.24 -1.99
CA ILE A 124 18.23 6.37 -1.50
C ILE A 124 18.48 5.33 -0.39
N LEU A 125 17.46 5.03 0.39
CA LEU A 125 17.55 4.06 1.48
C LEU A 125 17.44 2.61 1.01
N LEU A 126 17.16 2.37 -0.28
CA LEU A 126 17.00 1.04 -0.83
C LEU A 126 18.28 0.21 -0.72
N VAL A 127 19.42 0.80 -1.10
CA VAL A 127 20.72 0.12 -1.08
C VAL A 127 21.16 -0.23 0.35
N PRO A 128 21.18 0.68 1.33
CA PRO A 128 21.47 0.34 2.72
C PRO A 128 20.53 -0.73 3.30
N ARG A 129 19.23 -0.62 3.02
CA ARG A 129 18.25 -1.65 3.45
C ARG A 129 18.54 -3.02 2.86
N TYR A 130 18.90 -3.08 1.57
CA TYR A 130 19.30 -4.32 0.93
C TYR A 130 20.57 -4.91 1.57
N MET A 131 21.57 -4.09 1.88
CA MET A 131 22.80 -4.54 2.54
C MET A 131 22.53 -5.14 3.92
N ILE A 132 21.61 -4.55 4.68
CA ILE A 132 21.18 -5.08 5.99
C ILE A 132 20.38 -6.39 5.81
N ALA A 133 19.55 -6.48 4.79
CA ALA A 133 18.73 -7.66 4.51
C ALA A 133 19.53 -8.83 3.91
N LYS A 134 20.64 -8.55 3.21
CA LYS A 134 21.45 -9.55 2.47
C LYS A 134 21.91 -10.75 3.33
N PRO A 135 22.38 -10.60 4.59
CA PRO A 135 22.75 -11.75 5.43
C PRO A 135 21.56 -12.66 5.77
N MET A 136 20.34 -12.11 5.69
CA MET A 136 19.08 -12.82 5.94
C MET A 136 18.34 -13.13 4.64
N ALA A 137 19.01 -13.04 3.49
CA ALA A 137 18.44 -13.38 2.19
C ALA A 137 17.85 -14.80 2.22
N ASN A 138 16.76 -15.02 1.51
CA ASN A 138 15.96 -16.25 1.50
C ASN A 138 15.17 -16.55 2.79
N LYS A 139 15.11 -15.62 3.75
CA LYS A 139 14.23 -15.70 4.91
C LYS A 139 13.25 -14.52 4.92
N TYR A 140 12.01 -14.74 5.31
CA TYR A 140 11.00 -13.68 5.46
C TYR A 140 11.47 -12.55 6.38
N VAL A 141 12.26 -12.90 7.40
CA VAL A 141 12.84 -11.96 8.39
C VAL A 141 13.68 -10.88 7.70
N GLY A 142 14.40 -11.22 6.63
CA GLY A 142 15.20 -10.26 5.86
C GLY A 142 14.37 -9.17 5.18
N MET A 143 13.11 -9.43 4.90
CA MET A 143 12.17 -8.42 4.40
C MET A 143 11.42 -7.71 5.54
N ILE A 144 10.98 -8.45 6.55
CA ILE A 144 10.16 -7.93 7.65
C ILE A 144 10.93 -6.86 8.45
N ILE A 145 12.15 -7.16 8.89
CA ILE A 145 12.91 -6.25 9.78
C ILE A 145 13.16 -4.88 9.15
N PRO A 146 13.73 -4.75 7.95
CA PRO A 146 14.01 -3.44 7.36
C PRO A 146 12.76 -2.63 7.02
N LEU A 147 11.64 -3.31 6.77
CA LEU A 147 10.37 -2.67 6.43
C LEU A 147 9.53 -2.29 7.66
N SER A 148 9.79 -2.92 8.81
CA SER A 148 9.00 -2.72 10.04
C SER A 148 9.25 -1.37 10.71
N ILE A 149 10.38 -0.71 10.44
CA ILE A 149 10.70 0.60 11.01
C ILE A 149 10.34 1.66 9.97
N SER A 150 9.19 2.29 10.18
CA SER A 150 8.68 3.37 9.33
C SER A 150 8.57 4.67 10.10
N VAL A 151 9.25 5.71 9.64
CA VAL A 151 9.13 7.05 10.22
C VAL A 151 7.70 7.57 10.11
N TRP A 152 7.02 7.24 9.01
CA TRP A 152 5.61 7.61 8.82
C TRP A 152 4.71 7.04 9.90
N ALA A 153 4.93 5.79 10.31
CA ALA A 153 4.15 5.18 11.40
C ALA A 153 4.33 5.93 12.72
N ILE A 154 5.53 6.47 12.99
CA ILE A 154 5.83 7.22 14.22
C ILE A 154 5.07 8.55 14.26
N PHE A 155 4.89 9.21 13.10
CA PHE A 155 4.20 10.51 13.03
C PHE A 155 2.68 10.40 12.89
N MET A 156 2.15 9.23 12.53
CA MET A 156 0.71 9.02 12.42
C MET A 156 0.02 8.76 13.76
N TYR A 157 0.77 8.40 14.78
CA TYR A 157 0.29 8.08 16.13
C TYR A 157 0.82 9.05 17.19
#